data_c3fab3399a2f2d26f945b1c287364728
#
_entry.id   c3fab3399a2f2d26f945b1c287364728
#
_cell.length_a   1.000
_cell.length_b   1.000
_cell.length_c   1.000
_cell.angle_alpha   90.00
_cell.angle_beta   90.00
_cell.angle_gamma   90.00
#
_symmetry.space_group_name_H-M   'P 1'
#
loop_
_entity.id
_entity.type
_entity.pdbx_description
1 polymer ?
#
loop_
_entity_poly.entity_id
_entity_poly.type
_entity_poly.pdbx_seq_one_letter_code
_entity_poly.pdbx_strand_id
1 'polypeptide(L)'
;MSYKSLHVNINKKEDDHMQKDIIKRHLEESGGILNLIPVFVPRRFGSAGHRLRLHPDDYYALGTKRGSIKERWFSSVICPMNGSEAKEDEGLSYVNITGRLEDKISLRDFVNTLKAELIGSLLYDKYGNWPMYSKFFDYEGPLFHHLHLTFEAAARVGKLGKPEAYYFPPQYNNYTGKFPHTYFGFDPDVSKREVKERLEGYTDRDTRIT
;
A
#
# COMPACT_ATOMS: atom_id res chain seq x y z
N MET A 1 -18.42 8.55 37.69
CA MET A 1 -18.03 8.93 36.33
C MET A 1 -17.07 10.10 36.42
N SER A 2 -15.84 9.89 36.01
CA SER A 2 -14.74 10.85 36.21
C SER A 2 -14.83 12.01 35.22
N TYR A 3 -14.77 13.22 35.71
CA TYR A 3 -14.72 14.46 34.92
C TYR A 3 -13.62 14.51 33.82
N LYS A 4 -12.60 13.67 33.93
CA LYS A 4 -11.53 13.53 32.92
C LYS A 4 -11.99 12.88 31.61
N SER A 5 -12.99 11.99 31.64
CA SER A 5 -13.46 11.32 30.43
C SER A 5 -14.37 12.19 29.55
N LEU A 6 -15.05 13.18 30.15
CA LEU A 6 -15.92 14.10 29.43
C LEU A 6 -15.11 15.15 28.63
N HIS A 7 -14.04 15.69 29.21
CA HIS A 7 -13.20 16.69 28.56
C HIS A 7 -12.43 16.12 27.34
N VAL A 8 -11.92 14.89 27.45
CA VAL A 8 -11.23 14.22 26.33
C VAL A 8 -12.19 13.96 25.16
N ASN A 9 -13.45 13.63 25.45
CA ASN A 9 -14.45 13.39 24.38
C ASN A 9 -14.96 14.66 23.70
N ILE A 10 -14.99 15.79 24.41
CA ILE A 10 -15.41 17.07 23.82
C ILE A 10 -14.34 17.58 22.86
N ASN A 11 -13.08 17.59 23.25
CA ASN A 11 -11.99 18.01 22.38
C ASN A 11 -11.87 17.12 21.14
N LYS A 12 -12.00 15.80 21.28
CA LYS A 12 -11.94 14.89 20.14
C LYS A 12 -13.04 15.12 19.10
N LYS A 13 -14.27 15.46 19.54
CA LYS A 13 -15.37 15.77 18.62
C LYS A 13 -15.18 17.11 17.90
N GLU A 14 -14.63 18.11 18.57
CA GLU A 14 -14.30 19.40 17.97
C GLU A 14 -13.17 19.26 16.95
N ASP A 15 -12.13 18.48 17.27
CA ASP A 15 -11.02 18.16 16.36
C ASP A 15 -11.51 17.39 15.13
N ASP A 16 -12.38 16.39 15.31
CA ASP A 16 -12.98 15.62 14.21
C ASP A 16 -13.84 16.50 13.29
N HIS A 17 -14.57 17.49 13.86
CA HIS A 17 -15.38 18.40 13.06
C HIS A 17 -14.51 19.38 12.26
N MET A 18 -13.52 19.95 12.90
CA MET A 18 -12.56 20.85 12.26
C MET A 18 -11.81 20.16 11.13
N GLN A 19 -11.38 18.92 11.32
CA GLN A 19 -10.72 18.14 10.28
C GLN A 19 -11.63 17.89 9.07
N LYS A 20 -12.90 17.59 9.29
CA LYS A 20 -13.89 17.41 8.20
C LYS A 20 -14.09 18.69 7.37
N ASP A 21 -14.13 19.83 8.03
CA ASP A 21 -14.27 21.13 7.34
C ASP A 21 -13.02 21.46 6.52
N ILE A 22 -11.82 21.14 7.02
CA ILE A 22 -10.57 21.30 6.28
C ILE A 22 -10.58 20.40 5.04
N ILE A 23 -10.97 19.13 5.16
CA ILE A 23 -11.03 18.16 4.06
C ILE A 23 -11.97 18.64 2.95
N LYS A 24 -13.19 19.06 3.30
CA LYS A 24 -14.19 19.55 2.33
C LYS A 24 -13.69 20.79 1.60
N ARG A 25 -13.25 21.78 2.35
CA ARG A 25 -12.72 23.02 1.78
C ARG A 25 -11.54 22.75 0.85
N HIS A 26 -10.61 21.89 1.25
CA HIS A 26 -9.45 21.55 0.44
C HIS A 26 -9.85 20.88 -0.89
N LEU A 27 -10.85 19.99 -0.88
CA LEU A 27 -11.36 19.38 -2.13
C LEU A 27 -11.95 20.44 -3.07
N GLU A 28 -12.76 21.36 -2.53
CA GLU A 28 -13.36 22.45 -3.31
C GLU A 28 -12.31 23.39 -3.89
N GLU A 29 -11.38 23.89 -3.06
CA GLU A 29 -10.32 24.82 -3.45
C GLU A 29 -9.33 24.22 -4.46
N SER A 30 -9.08 22.91 -4.37
CA SER A 30 -8.19 22.19 -5.30
C SER A 30 -8.85 21.78 -6.62
N GLY A 31 -10.14 22.06 -6.80
CA GLY A 31 -10.90 21.64 -7.97
C GLY A 31 -10.96 20.12 -8.14
N GLY A 32 -10.91 19.37 -7.05
CA GLY A 32 -10.93 17.91 -7.05
C GLY A 32 -9.56 17.24 -7.32
N ILE A 33 -8.48 18.02 -7.41
CA ILE A 33 -7.13 17.48 -7.64
C ILE A 33 -6.37 17.47 -6.31
N LEU A 34 -6.09 16.29 -5.77
CA LEU A 34 -5.36 16.14 -4.52
C LEU A 34 -3.85 15.93 -4.78
N ASN A 35 -3.03 16.76 -4.14
CA ASN A 35 -1.58 16.63 -4.19
C ASN A 35 -1.13 15.61 -3.12
N LEU A 36 -0.70 14.43 -3.57
CA LEU A 36 -0.32 13.34 -2.69
C LEU A 36 1.18 13.34 -2.39
N ILE A 37 1.51 13.21 -1.11
CA ILE A 37 2.88 12.97 -0.66
C ILE A 37 3.19 11.48 -0.92
N PRO A 38 4.27 11.18 -1.67
CA PRO A 38 4.68 9.80 -1.93
C PRO A 38 5.14 9.11 -0.64
N VAL A 39 4.88 7.81 -0.55
CA VAL A 39 5.22 7.00 0.62
C VAL A 39 6.21 5.92 0.23
N PHE A 40 7.27 5.79 1.01
CA PHE A 40 8.28 4.77 0.83
C PHE A 40 8.04 3.61 1.79
N VAL A 41 8.16 2.40 1.27
CA VAL A 41 7.89 1.18 2.04
C VAL A 41 9.13 0.28 2.02
N PRO A 42 9.70 -0.04 3.20
CA PRO A 42 10.81 -0.96 3.33
C PRO A 42 10.31 -2.41 3.24
N ARG A 43 11.18 -3.32 2.86
CA ARG A 43 10.94 -4.76 2.87
C ARG A 43 12.15 -5.51 3.39
N ARG A 44 11.92 -6.57 4.17
CA ARG A 44 12.99 -7.39 4.73
C ARG A 44 13.61 -8.36 3.71
N PHE A 45 12.85 -8.73 2.69
CA PHE A 45 13.29 -9.70 1.67
C PHE A 45 13.86 -8.99 0.44
N GLY A 46 14.80 -9.66 -0.24
CA GLY A 46 15.43 -9.17 -1.46
C GLY A 46 16.36 -7.98 -1.24
N SER A 47 17.09 -7.60 -2.26
CA SER A 47 17.94 -6.41 -2.31
C SER A 47 17.25 -5.28 -3.07
N ALA A 48 17.61 -4.03 -2.80
CA ALA A 48 17.09 -2.88 -3.52
C ALA A 48 17.68 -2.81 -4.94
N GLY A 49 16.85 -2.46 -5.92
CA GLY A 49 17.23 -2.37 -7.33
C GLY A 49 17.80 -1.03 -7.77
N HIS A 50 17.79 -0.03 -6.89
CA HIS A 50 18.29 1.34 -7.12
C HIS A 50 17.55 2.15 -8.20
N ARG A 51 16.39 1.67 -8.69
CA ARG A 51 15.56 2.40 -9.67
C ARG A 51 14.80 3.58 -9.06
N LEU A 52 14.52 3.51 -7.74
CA LEU A 52 13.92 4.63 -6.99
C LEU A 52 14.88 5.82 -6.85
N ARG A 53 16.16 5.64 -7.17
CA ARG A 53 17.21 6.69 -7.14
C ARG A 53 17.28 7.41 -5.79
N LEU A 54 17.14 6.68 -4.70
CA LEU A 54 17.35 7.21 -3.37
C LEU A 54 18.85 7.45 -3.13
N HIS A 55 19.17 8.39 -2.28
CA HIS A 55 20.55 8.51 -1.78
C HIS A 55 20.93 7.21 -1.06
N PRO A 56 22.18 6.72 -1.14
CA PRO A 56 22.59 5.48 -0.50
C PRO A 56 22.24 5.40 0.99
N ASP A 57 22.36 6.50 1.71
CA ASP A 57 22.07 6.57 3.14
C ASP A 57 20.56 6.48 3.45
N ASP A 58 19.69 6.78 2.48
CA ASP A 58 18.24 6.78 2.67
C ASP A 58 17.63 5.39 2.53
N TYR A 59 18.31 4.42 1.92
CA TYR A 59 17.76 3.08 1.74
C TYR A 59 17.32 2.42 3.05
N TYR A 60 17.96 2.74 4.15
CA TYR A 60 17.63 2.22 5.48
C TYR A 60 17.11 3.30 6.45
N ALA A 61 16.67 4.44 5.95
CA ALA A 61 16.16 5.56 6.75
C ALA A 61 14.98 5.17 7.68
N LEU A 62 14.23 4.13 7.33
CA LEU A 62 13.11 3.63 8.14
C LEU A 62 13.53 2.57 9.18
N GLY A 63 14.81 2.30 9.31
CA GLY A 63 15.40 1.37 10.27
C GLY A 63 15.94 0.09 9.61
N THR A 64 17.17 -0.29 9.99
CA THR A 64 17.87 -1.46 9.40
C THR A 64 17.15 -2.77 9.61
N LYS A 65 16.49 -2.97 10.75
CA LYS A 65 15.67 -4.15 11.05
C LYS A 65 14.44 -4.29 10.12
N ARG A 66 14.05 -3.20 9.48
CA ARG A 66 12.91 -3.13 8.56
C ARG A 66 13.29 -3.50 7.13
N GLY A 67 14.59 -3.64 6.86
CA GLY A 67 15.15 -3.82 5.54
C GLY A 67 15.22 -2.52 4.75
N SER A 68 15.72 -2.60 3.52
CA SER A 68 15.85 -1.43 2.67
C SER A 68 14.51 -1.01 2.06
N ILE A 69 14.40 0.28 1.75
CA ILE A 69 13.29 0.82 0.96
C ILE A 69 13.36 0.24 -0.45
N LYS A 70 12.28 -0.39 -0.89
CA LYS A 70 12.15 -1.05 -2.20
C LYS A 70 10.87 -0.70 -2.93
N GLU A 71 9.96 -0.05 -2.26
CA GLU A 71 8.67 0.28 -2.86
C GLU A 71 8.34 1.76 -2.61
N ARG A 72 7.74 2.40 -3.60
CA ARG A 72 7.15 3.73 -3.49
C ARG A 72 5.67 3.62 -3.83
N TRP A 73 4.81 3.91 -2.87
CA TRP A 73 3.37 3.77 -3.00
C TRP A 73 2.68 5.09 -3.34
N PHE A 74 1.63 5.01 -4.12
CA PHE A 74 0.82 6.14 -4.57
C PHE A 74 -0.66 5.86 -4.31
N SER A 75 -1.38 6.87 -3.85
CA SER A 75 -2.82 6.83 -3.58
C SER A 75 -3.27 5.63 -2.73
N SER A 76 -2.48 5.26 -1.75
CA SER A 76 -2.78 4.13 -0.86
C SER A 76 -3.56 4.56 0.38
N VAL A 77 -4.61 3.80 0.70
CA VAL A 77 -5.38 3.90 1.95
C VAL A 77 -5.17 2.68 2.84
N ILE A 78 -4.26 1.78 2.48
CA ILE A 78 -3.97 0.54 3.20
C ILE A 78 -2.53 0.51 3.71
N CYS A 79 -2.30 -0.29 4.75
CA CYS A 79 -0.97 -0.54 5.29
C CYS A 79 -0.43 -1.86 4.78
N PRO A 80 0.88 -1.97 4.50
CA PRO A 80 1.52 -3.24 4.16
C PRO A 80 1.57 -4.17 5.38
N MET A 81 1.57 -5.47 5.12
CA MET A 81 1.87 -6.46 6.16
C MET A 81 3.39 -6.57 6.32
N ASN A 82 3.98 -5.72 7.17
CA ASN A 82 5.43 -5.61 7.38
C ASN A 82 5.88 -6.03 8.79
N GLY A 83 5.05 -6.84 9.48
CA GLY A 83 5.35 -7.32 10.83
C GLY A 83 5.08 -6.27 11.93
N SER A 84 5.40 -6.64 13.17
CA SER A 84 5.08 -5.85 14.37
C SER A 84 5.84 -4.52 14.51
N GLU A 85 6.92 -4.35 13.77
CA GLU A 85 7.70 -3.11 13.80
C GLU A 85 7.22 -2.07 12.77
N ALA A 86 6.20 -2.41 11.96
CA ALA A 86 5.58 -1.46 11.05
C ALA A 86 4.81 -0.40 11.83
N LYS A 87 4.93 0.86 11.42
CA LYS A 87 4.09 1.92 11.97
C LYS A 87 2.65 1.74 11.51
N GLU A 88 1.69 2.19 12.32
CA GLU A 88 0.25 2.10 12.01
C GLU A 88 -0.15 2.83 10.73
N ASP A 89 0.60 3.85 10.37
CA ASP A 89 0.36 4.68 9.18
C ASP A 89 1.27 4.32 7.99
N GLU A 90 2.08 3.27 8.11
CA GLU A 90 2.98 2.85 7.04
C GLU A 90 2.22 2.52 5.76
N GLY A 91 2.71 3.04 4.64
CA GLY A 91 2.08 2.83 3.32
C GLY A 91 0.88 3.72 3.04
N LEU A 92 0.36 4.48 4.00
CA LEU A 92 -0.73 5.44 3.75
C LEU A 92 -0.22 6.63 2.95
N SER A 93 -0.93 6.98 1.90
CA SER A 93 -0.73 8.26 1.23
C SER A 93 -1.35 9.40 2.02
N TYR A 94 -0.69 10.55 1.98
CA TYR A 94 -1.16 11.77 2.61
C TYR A 94 -1.44 12.85 1.58
N VAL A 95 -2.50 13.62 1.81
CA VAL A 95 -2.80 14.83 1.04
C VAL A 95 -2.07 15.99 1.71
N ASN A 96 -1.29 16.73 0.93
CA ASN A 96 -0.65 17.95 1.38
C ASN A 96 -1.68 19.10 1.36
N ILE A 97 -1.90 19.74 2.50
CA ILE A 97 -2.94 20.77 2.66
C ILE A 97 -2.42 22.17 2.32
N THR A 98 -1.22 22.51 2.77
CA THR A 98 -0.71 23.89 2.67
C THR A 98 0.57 24.03 1.83
N GLY A 99 1.12 22.93 1.33
CA GLY A 99 2.43 22.88 0.71
C GLY A 99 3.58 22.54 1.68
N ARG A 100 3.33 22.58 2.98
CA ARG A 100 4.30 22.18 4.01
C ARG A 100 4.13 20.70 4.33
N LEU A 101 5.23 19.96 4.51
CA LEU A 101 5.19 18.50 4.70
C LEU A 101 4.50 18.06 6.00
N GLU A 102 4.51 18.91 7.02
CA GLU A 102 3.84 18.67 8.29
C GLU A 102 2.33 18.82 8.21
N ASP A 103 1.82 19.67 7.30
CA ASP A 103 0.40 19.96 7.15
C ASP A 103 -0.25 18.96 6.18
N LYS A 104 -0.47 17.76 6.68
CA LYS A 104 -0.97 16.65 5.88
C LYS A 104 -2.07 15.88 6.58
N ILE A 105 -3.03 15.42 5.79
CA ILE A 105 -4.12 14.55 6.22
C ILE A 105 -4.08 13.26 5.40
N SER A 106 -4.34 12.12 6.00
CA SER A 106 -4.28 10.85 5.26
C SER A 106 -5.35 10.79 4.17
N LEU A 107 -5.00 10.17 3.02
CA LEU A 107 -6.00 9.91 1.98
C LEU A 107 -7.13 9.01 2.52
N ARG A 108 -6.85 8.15 3.49
CA ARG A 108 -7.85 7.35 4.19
C ARG A 108 -8.90 8.23 4.87
N ASP A 109 -8.50 9.32 5.53
CA ASP A 109 -9.43 10.24 6.20
C ASP A 109 -10.23 11.04 5.17
N PHE A 110 -9.63 11.44 4.05
CA PHE A 110 -10.35 12.01 2.92
C PHE A 110 -11.45 11.08 2.41
N VAL A 111 -11.11 9.81 2.14
CA VAL A 111 -12.07 8.80 1.66
C VAL A 111 -13.17 8.55 2.69
N ASN A 112 -12.83 8.40 3.96
CA ASN A 112 -13.80 8.15 5.02
C ASN A 112 -14.76 9.34 5.24
N THR A 113 -14.28 10.57 5.03
CA THR A 113 -15.07 11.80 5.21
C THR A 113 -15.96 12.05 4.01
N LEU A 114 -15.41 12.01 2.80
CA LEU A 114 -16.07 12.44 1.57
C LEU A 114 -16.81 11.30 0.84
N LYS A 115 -16.37 10.07 1.02
CA LYS A 115 -17.03 8.88 0.46
C LYS A 115 -17.30 9.01 -1.04
N ALA A 116 -18.57 8.91 -1.45
CA ALA A 116 -18.98 9.03 -2.84
C ALA A 116 -18.67 10.40 -3.45
N GLU A 117 -18.58 11.46 -2.67
CA GLU A 117 -18.20 12.78 -3.13
C GLU A 117 -16.77 12.83 -3.68
N LEU A 118 -15.85 12.05 -3.07
CA LEU A 118 -14.46 11.95 -3.52
C LEU A 118 -14.26 10.98 -4.68
N ILE A 119 -14.85 9.79 -4.59
CA ILE A 119 -14.54 8.69 -5.53
C ILE A 119 -15.65 8.39 -6.55
N GLY A 120 -16.74 9.12 -6.47
CA GLY A 120 -17.94 8.90 -7.29
C GLY A 120 -18.86 7.81 -6.73
N SER A 121 -20.17 7.98 -6.92
CA SER A 121 -21.19 7.05 -6.41
C SER A 121 -20.99 5.63 -6.93
N LEU A 122 -20.72 5.48 -8.22
CA LEU A 122 -20.54 4.15 -8.86
C LEU A 122 -19.46 3.31 -8.19
N LEU A 123 -18.30 3.91 -7.89
CA LEU A 123 -17.19 3.20 -7.23
C LEU A 123 -17.45 3.00 -5.75
N TYR A 124 -18.02 4.01 -5.10
CA TYR A 124 -18.33 3.90 -3.68
C TYR A 124 -19.40 2.83 -3.39
N ASP A 125 -20.46 2.76 -4.19
CA ASP A 125 -21.51 1.76 -4.06
C ASP A 125 -20.98 0.34 -4.28
N LYS A 126 -20.00 0.19 -5.19
CA LYS A 126 -19.41 -1.12 -5.50
C LYS A 126 -18.39 -1.58 -4.45
N TYR A 127 -17.54 -0.68 -3.95
CA TYR A 127 -16.39 -1.05 -3.13
C TYR A 127 -16.46 -0.57 -1.68
N GLY A 128 -17.29 0.43 -1.38
CA GLY A 128 -17.41 1.05 -0.05
C GLY A 128 -16.17 1.80 0.43
N ASN A 129 -15.11 1.85 -0.39
CA ASN A 129 -13.83 2.45 -0.07
C ASN A 129 -13.05 2.76 -1.35
N TRP A 130 -11.88 3.38 -1.22
CA TRP A 130 -10.92 3.59 -2.30
C TRP A 130 -10.42 2.25 -2.83
N PRO A 131 -10.66 1.91 -4.12
CA PRO A 131 -10.49 0.55 -4.60
C PRO A 131 -9.10 0.25 -5.17
N MET A 132 -8.21 1.22 -5.23
CA MET A 132 -6.96 1.10 -5.96
C MET A 132 -5.80 1.82 -5.28
N TYR A 133 -4.61 1.30 -5.46
CA TYR A 133 -3.35 2.03 -5.29
C TYR A 133 -2.35 1.55 -6.32
N SER A 134 -1.36 2.37 -6.63
CA SER A 134 -0.24 1.98 -7.47
C SER A 134 1.06 2.05 -6.70
N LYS A 135 2.06 1.29 -7.15
CA LYS A 135 3.39 1.31 -6.52
C LYS A 135 4.49 1.00 -7.53
N PHE A 136 5.63 1.61 -7.32
CA PHE A 136 6.86 1.13 -7.94
C PHE A 136 7.46 0.02 -7.08
N PHE A 137 7.83 -1.06 -7.74
CA PHE A 137 8.70 -2.11 -7.20
C PHE A 137 10.13 -1.85 -7.62
N ASP A 138 11.05 -1.91 -6.69
CA ASP A 138 12.47 -1.68 -6.93
C ASP A 138 13.33 -2.76 -6.29
N TYR A 139 13.19 -3.96 -6.78
CA TYR A 139 13.98 -5.12 -6.36
C TYR A 139 15.09 -5.39 -7.36
N GLU A 140 16.27 -5.78 -6.88
CA GLU A 140 17.40 -6.18 -7.71
C GLU A 140 17.13 -7.52 -8.43
N GLY A 141 16.52 -8.46 -7.71
CA GLY A 141 16.17 -9.78 -8.20
C GLY A 141 14.68 -10.01 -8.29
N PRO A 142 14.25 -11.18 -8.77
CA PRO A 142 12.84 -11.54 -8.83
C PRO A 142 12.25 -11.66 -7.43
N LEU A 143 10.96 -11.32 -7.33
CA LEU A 143 10.15 -11.65 -6.16
C LEU A 143 9.91 -13.17 -6.15
N PHE A 144 9.70 -13.72 -4.95
CA PHE A 144 9.27 -15.10 -4.82
C PHE A 144 7.88 -15.30 -5.46
N HIS A 145 7.62 -16.53 -5.91
CA HIS A 145 6.32 -16.90 -6.45
C HIS A 145 5.23 -16.72 -5.39
N HIS A 146 4.16 -16.02 -5.75
CA HIS A 146 3.02 -15.82 -4.87
C HIS A 146 1.73 -15.65 -5.70
N LEU A 147 0.60 -15.92 -5.07
CA LEU A 147 -0.72 -15.81 -5.67
C LEU A 147 -1.57 -14.82 -4.85
N HIS A 148 -2.36 -14.03 -5.55
CA HIS A 148 -3.41 -13.24 -4.92
C HIS A 148 -4.76 -13.95 -5.11
N LEU A 149 -5.56 -13.97 -4.04
CA LEU A 149 -6.87 -14.61 -4.05
C LEU A 149 -7.82 -13.87 -4.98
N THR A 150 -8.66 -14.62 -5.70
CA THR A 150 -9.84 -14.06 -6.39
C THR A 150 -10.80 -13.45 -5.38
N PHE A 151 -11.78 -12.64 -5.83
CA PHE A 151 -12.79 -12.07 -4.93
C PHE A 151 -13.57 -13.15 -4.19
N GLU A 152 -13.95 -14.24 -4.87
CA GLU A 152 -14.71 -15.35 -4.30
C GLU A 152 -13.89 -16.13 -3.25
N ALA A 153 -12.61 -16.38 -3.55
CA ALA A 153 -11.73 -17.07 -2.62
C ALA A 153 -11.41 -16.20 -1.40
N ALA A 154 -11.17 -14.92 -1.61
CA ALA A 154 -10.90 -13.96 -0.53
C ALA A 154 -12.10 -13.77 0.41
N ALA A 155 -13.31 -13.74 -0.15
CA ALA A 155 -14.55 -13.61 0.64
C ALA A 155 -14.72 -14.74 1.66
N ARG A 156 -14.25 -15.96 1.36
CA ARG A 156 -14.30 -17.11 2.28
C ARG A 156 -13.49 -16.89 3.58
N VAL A 157 -12.52 -16.01 3.54
CA VAL A 157 -11.66 -15.64 4.69
C VAL A 157 -11.86 -14.20 5.13
N GLY A 158 -12.97 -13.57 4.74
CA GLY A 158 -13.31 -12.20 5.13
C GLY A 158 -12.37 -11.14 4.56
N LYS A 159 -11.77 -11.41 3.40
CA LYS A 159 -10.84 -10.50 2.71
C LYS A 159 -11.41 -10.07 1.35
N LEU A 160 -10.82 -9.02 0.79
CA LEU A 160 -11.05 -8.62 -0.59
C LEU A 160 -10.05 -9.30 -1.51
N GLY A 161 -10.49 -9.68 -2.71
CA GLY A 161 -9.63 -10.11 -3.78
C GLY A 161 -8.67 -8.99 -4.18
N LYS A 162 -7.51 -9.35 -4.73
CA LYS A 162 -6.50 -8.37 -5.17
C LYS A 162 -6.14 -8.62 -6.64
N PRO A 163 -6.92 -8.09 -7.58
CA PRO A 163 -6.47 -8.03 -8.97
C PRO A 163 -5.22 -7.15 -9.06
N GLU A 164 -4.25 -7.59 -9.85
CA GLU A 164 -2.97 -6.89 -10.01
C GLU A 164 -2.57 -6.86 -11.47
N ALA A 165 -1.94 -5.76 -11.88
CA ALA A 165 -1.34 -5.60 -13.19
C ALA A 165 0.03 -4.95 -13.08
N TYR A 166 0.97 -5.32 -13.95
CA TYR A 166 2.29 -4.74 -14.03
C TYR A 166 2.46 -3.89 -15.29
N TYR A 167 3.09 -2.75 -15.11
CA TYR A 167 3.57 -1.90 -16.19
C TYR A 167 5.08 -1.71 -16.03
N PHE A 168 5.83 -1.95 -17.10
CA PHE A 168 7.28 -1.77 -17.16
C PHE A 168 7.61 -0.48 -17.91
N PRO A 169 7.85 0.66 -17.21
CA PRO A 169 8.14 1.93 -17.87
C PRO A 169 9.44 1.83 -18.70
N PRO A 170 9.45 2.20 -19.98
CA PRO A 170 10.61 2.08 -20.86
C PRO A 170 11.88 2.71 -20.30
N GLN A 171 11.74 3.85 -19.63
CA GLN A 171 12.87 4.60 -19.04
C GLN A 171 13.54 3.90 -17.86
N TYR A 172 12.92 2.89 -17.28
CA TYR A 172 13.47 2.10 -16.16
C TYR A 172 13.84 0.66 -16.53
N ASN A 173 13.49 0.22 -17.74
CA ASN A 173 13.65 -1.17 -18.15
C ASN A 173 15.13 -1.59 -18.26
N ASN A 174 16.02 -0.69 -18.58
CA ASN A 174 17.45 -0.97 -18.79
C ASN A 174 18.34 -0.48 -17.65
N TYR A 175 17.76 -0.09 -16.53
CA TYR A 175 18.58 0.32 -15.40
C TYR A 175 19.38 -0.88 -14.89
N THR A 176 20.69 -0.73 -14.74
CA THR A 176 21.64 -1.80 -14.37
C THR A 176 21.87 -2.90 -15.42
N GLY A 177 21.41 -2.73 -16.65
CA GLY A 177 21.59 -3.71 -17.73
C GLY A 177 20.75 -5.00 -17.59
N LYS A 178 19.80 -5.03 -16.65
CA LYS A 178 18.89 -6.16 -16.47
C LYS A 178 17.48 -5.77 -16.90
N PHE A 179 16.87 -6.57 -17.76
CA PHE A 179 15.47 -6.41 -18.12
C PHE A 179 14.57 -6.83 -16.96
N PRO A 180 13.62 -6.00 -16.53
CA PRO A 180 12.56 -6.43 -15.65
C PRO A 180 11.69 -7.45 -16.38
N HIS A 181 11.34 -8.53 -15.67
CA HIS A 181 10.48 -9.59 -16.22
C HIS A 181 9.64 -10.19 -15.08
N THR A 182 8.58 -10.84 -15.46
CA THR A 182 7.70 -11.58 -14.55
C THR A 182 7.47 -12.96 -15.14
N TYR A 183 7.68 -13.98 -14.33
CA TYR A 183 7.23 -15.33 -14.64
C TYR A 183 5.75 -15.44 -14.28
N PHE A 184 4.97 -16.05 -15.14
CA PHE A 184 3.54 -16.22 -14.93
C PHE A 184 3.16 -17.70 -15.04
N GLY A 185 2.69 -18.28 -13.94
CA GLY A 185 2.36 -19.69 -13.85
C GLY A 185 3.47 -20.51 -13.18
N PHE A 186 3.34 -21.81 -13.30
CA PHE A 186 4.32 -22.78 -12.85
C PHE A 186 5.21 -23.24 -14.01
N ASP A 187 6.32 -23.87 -13.68
CA ASP A 187 7.13 -24.57 -14.66
C ASP A 187 6.24 -25.58 -15.42
N PRO A 188 6.36 -25.69 -16.76
CA PRO A 188 5.54 -26.62 -17.56
C PRO A 188 5.61 -28.07 -17.10
N ASP A 189 6.72 -28.49 -16.51
CA ASP A 189 6.92 -29.85 -16.04
C ASP A 189 6.28 -30.15 -14.68
N VAL A 190 5.80 -29.12 -13.97
CA VAL A 190 5.15 -29.27 -12.66
C VAL A 190 3.69 -29.72 -12.82
N SER A 191 3.36 -30.87 -12.24
CA SER A 191 2.00 -31.39 -12.26
C SER A 191 1.10 -30.74 -11.20
N LYS A 192 -0.23 -30.72 -11.47
CA LYS A 192 -1.24 -30.29 -10.48
C LYS A 192 -1.17 -31.10 -9.18
N ARG A 193 -0.82 -32.37 -9.26
CA ARG A 193 -0.66 -33.25 -8.09
C ARG A 193 0.50 -32.76 -7.23
N GLU A 194 1.63 -32.46 -7.83
CA GLU A 194 2.80 -31.97 -7.12
C GLU A 194 2.52 -30.61 -6.42
N VAL A 195 1.87 -29.68 -7.10
CA VAL A 195 1.45 -28.41 -6.50
C VAL A 195 0.56 -28.66 -5.29
N LYS A 196 -0.41 -29.59 -5.40
CA LYS A 196 -1.32 -29.93 -4.31
C LYS A 196 -0.56 -30.52 -3.12
N GLU A 197 0.30 -31.51 -3.35
CA GLU A 197 1.11 -32.17 -2.31
C GLU A 197 2.00 -31.17 -1.57
N ARG A 198 2.61 -30.22 -2.30
CA ARG A 198 3.42 -29.15 -1.70
C ARG A 198 2.60 -28.17 -0.87
N LEU A 199 1.41 -27.80 -1.33
CA LEU A 199 0.50 -26.93 -0.60
C LEU A 199 -0.08 -27.60 0.65
N GLU A 200 -0.38 -28.89 0.60
CA GLU A 200 -0.85 -29.66 1.77
C GLU A 200 0.26 -29.81 2.83
N GLY A 201 1.51 -29.87 2.41
CA GLY A 201 2.67 -29.85 3.31
C GLY A 201 3.09 -28.46 3.77
N TYR A 202 2.40 -27.40 3.30
CA TYR A 202 2.73 -26.05 3.70
C TYR A 202 2.39 -25.82 5.16
N THR A 203 3.39 -25.42 5.90
CA THR A 203 3.24 -24.88 7.25
C THR A 203 3.60 -23.39 7.19
N ASP A 204 3.33 -22.63 8.23
CA ASP A 204 3.72 -21.20 8.37
C ASP A 204 5.24 -20.96 8.30
N ARG A 205 6.02 -22.03 8.21
CA ARG A 205 7.44 -21.96 7.89
C ARG A 205 7.61 -21.92 6.38
N ASP A 206 8.52 -21.05 5.95
CA ASP A 206 8.88 -20.79 4.57
C ASP A 206 9.21 -22.10 3.80
N THR A 207 8.17 -22.76 3.31
CA THR A 207 8.31 -23.98 2.51
C THR A 207 8.43 -23.55 1.06
N ARG A 208 9.61 -23.68 0.49
CA ARG A 208 9.83 -23.35 -0.92
C ARG A 208 9.07 -24.32 -1.80
N ILE A 209 8.14 -23.78 -2.56
CA ILE A 209 7.50 -24.45 -3.68
C ILE A 209 8.31 -24.09 -4.93
N THR A 210 9.41 -24.73 -5.15
CA THR A 210 10.24 -24.55 -6.36
C THR A 210 10.33 -25.87 -7.09
#